data_7a5e7360d6e548a3644aa094a100358e
#
_entry.id   7a5e7360d6e548a3644aa094a100358e
#
_cell.length_a   1.000
_cell.length_b   1.000
_cell.length_c   1.000
_cell.angle_alpha   90.00
_cell.angle_beta   90.00
_cell.angle_gamma   90.00
#
_symmetry.space_group_name_H-M   'P 1'
#
loop_
_entity.id
_entity.type
_entity.pdbx_description
1 polymer ?
#
loop_
_entity_poly.entity_id
_entity_poly.type
_entity_poly.pdbx_seq_one_letter_code
_entity_poly.pdbx_strand_id
1 'polypeptide(L)'
;MKMSLGSFIRRFAGESGGNVVMTFGLVTTVLIGLAGAAVDYSTTARIRSKLQAAVDSGVLAAALSFYTANADTVVHAHVDRSIPNGITPTITIAKTDNRITATLTGDVPTTLLGVMGISSLPIRITSTAVYGTGNAEVILVLDTTGSMAGSKISGLQQAANDFVTTLFSSPNAANSLKIGIVPFTDYVNIGTQYRTASWVYGASDYSTTSNQCWDTYPSATYTNPRPRSGTCYNDGQPYTCTWTDYDVTLGAAVQQCGPVTANFTWNGCVGSRASPLDLGDTVTAANPVPAILNVGCSAPLQRLTNDRNALKTKIDGLVANGNTYIAPGVLWGWRLLSPNQPFADGAAFDGKTRKIMVVMTDGANTKSPNYPDHEGGDVALANELTTKTCANVKSAGIEVYSVAFSVTDTTIKTILANCASVPPNYYDSTTVSDLQAAFQKIANDINNVRLTN
;
A
#
# COMPACT_ATOMS: atom_id res chain seq x y z
N MET A 1 59.47 -41.63 49.54
CA MET A 1 59.24 -42.98 48.99
C MET A 1 59.19 -42.83 47.44
N LYS A 2 60.37 -43.04 46.79
CA LYS A 2 60.51 -42.96 45.33
C LYS A 2 60.22 -44.36 44.75
N MET A 3 59.05 -44.57 44.25
CA MET A 3 58.78 -45.73 43.40
C MET A 3 59.44 -45.47 42.03
N SER A 4 60.37 -46.37 41.67
CA SER A 4 61.09 -46.32 40.44
C SER A 4 60.15 -46.71 39.29
N LEU A 5 60.16 -45.92 38.18
CA LEU A 5 59.39 -46.12 36.93
C LEU A 5 59.53 -47.58 36.42
N GLY A 6 60.69 -48.20 36.67
CA GLY A 6 60.98 -49.63 36.31
C GLY A 6 60.18 -50.70 37.08
N SER A 7 59.73 -50.39 38.34
CA SER A 7 58.86 -51.26 39.09
C SER A 7 57.41 -51.20 38.68
N PHE A 8 57.01 -50.08 38.18
CA PHE A 8 55.67 -49.88 37.64
C PHE A 8 55.49 -50.61 36.29
N ILE A 9 56.47 -50.49 35.39
CA ILE A 9 56.48 -51.16 34.09
C ILE A 9 56.55 -52.72 34.27
N ARG A 10 57.32 -53.26 35.24
CA ARG A 10 57.35 -54.69 35.50
C ARG A 10 56.08 -55.27 36.15
N ARG A 11 55.36 -54.50 36.97
CA ARG A 11 54.02 -54.87 37.47
C ARG A 11 52.98 -54.86 36.35
N PHE A 12 53.03 -53.89 35.45
CA PHE A 12 52.13 -53.76 34.26
C PHE A 12 52.35 -54.94 33.29
N ALA A 13 53.58 -55.42 33.10
CA ALA A 13 53.91 -56.55 32.22
C ALA A 13 53.59 -57.93 32.80
N GLY A 14 53.28 -58.04 34.09
CA GLY A 14 53.01 -59.31 34.79
C GLY A 14 51.53 -59.56 35.09
N GLU A 15 50.62 -58.60 34.86
CA GLU A 15 49.21 -58.78 35.12
C GLU A 15 48.52 -59.41 33.92
N SER A 16 48.12 -60.68 34.04
CA SER A 16 47.36 -61.46 33.05
C SER A 16 45.88 -61.03 32.90
N GLY A 17 45.49 -59.94 33.57
CA GLY A 17 44.17 -59.32 33.44
C GLY A 17 44.08 -58.29 32.26
N GLY A 18 44.61 -58.66 31.08
CA GLY A 18 44.64 -57.76 29.88
C GLY A 18 43.29 -57.26 29.38
N ASN A 19 42.19 -57.68 29.98
CA ASN A 19 40.83 -57.30 29.57
C ASN A 19 40.53 -55.83 29.88
N VAL A 20 41.04 -55.26 31.00
CA VAL A 20 40.78 -53.83 31.36
C VAL A 20 41.53 -52.88 30.46
N VAL A 21 42.77 -53.16 30.09
CA VAL A 21 43.59 -52.33 29.21
C VAL A 21 43.01 -52.33 27.76
N MET A 22 42.58 -53.52 27.33
CA MET A 22 41.97 -53.69 26.01
C MET A 22 40.61 -52.95 25.93
N THR A 23 39.77 -53.11 27.00
CA THR A 23 38.48 -52.39 27.09
C THR A 23 38.69 -50.86 27.21
N PHE A 24 39.67 -50.43 28.04
CA PHE A 24 39.99 -49.01 28.18
C PHE A 24 40.53 -48.43 26.88
N GLY A 25 41.38 -49.13 26.13
CA GLY A 25 41.86 -48.68 24.81
C GLY A 25 40.73 -48.54 23.81
N LEU A 26 39.82 -49.51 23.79
CA LEU A 26 38.64 -49.47 22.87
C LEU A 26 37.68 -48.35 23.22
N VAL A 27 37.34 -48.18 24.52
CA VAL A 27 36.46 -47.12 25.00
C VAL A 27 37.09 -45.75 24.80
N THR A 28 38.39 -45.58 25.06
CA THR A 28 39.09 -44.31 24.84
C THR A 28 39.12 -43.92 23.37
N THR A 29 39.32 -44.86 22.47
CA THR A 29 39.27 -44.60 21.02
C THR A 29 37.89 -44.12 20.59
N VAL A 30 36.82 -44.73 21.09
CA VAL A 30 35.43 -44.31 20.80
C VAL A 30 35.17 -42.93 21.41
N LEU A 31 35.58 -42.67 22.65
CA LEU A 31 35.39 -41.36 23.30
C LEU A 31 36.15 -40.24 22.57
N ILE A 32 37.39 -40.48 22.13
CA ILE A 32 38.17 -39.53 21.34
C ILE A 32 37.48 -39.28 19.99
N GLY A 33 36.95 -40.35 19.36
CA GLY A 33 36.19 -40.24 18.10
C GLY A 33 34.93 -39.39 18.27
N LEU A 34 34.16 -39.61 19.33
CA LEU A 34 32.95 -38.82 19.60
C LEU A 34 33.27 -37.34 19.92
N ALA A 35 34.30 -37.11 20.74
CA ALA A 35 34.74 -35.74 21.04
C ALA A 35 35.26 -35.02 19.75
N GLY A 36 35.99 -35.75 18.92
CA GLY A 36 36.47 -35.26 17.63
C GLY A 36 35.33 -34.91 16.69
N ALA A 37 34.32 -35.78 16.60
CA ALA A 37 33.12 -35.56 15.82
C ALA A 37 32.36 -34.28 16.28
N ALA A 38 32.25 -34.09 17.59
CA ALA A 38 31.59 -32.90 18.15
C ALA A 38 32.33 -31.59 17.81
N VAL A 39 33.68 -31.63 17.86
CA VAL A 39 34.51 -30.45 17.47
C VAL A 39 34.40 -30.15 15.99
N ASP A 40 34.56 -31.15 15.11
CA ASP A 40 34.47 -30.95 13.66
C ASP A 40 33.05 -30.51 13.24
N TYR A 41 32.02 -31.09 13.86
CA TYR A 41 30.63 -30.67 13.63
C TYR A 41 30.39 -29.23 14.09
N SER A 42 30.86 -28.82 15.25
CA SER A 42 30.76 -27.46 15.78
C SER A 42 31.46 -26.44 14.85
N THR A 43 32.63 -26.83 14.35
CA THR A 43 33.40 -25.99 13.41
C THR A 43 32.66 -25.85 12.08
N THR A 44 32.13 -26.95 11.53
CA THR A 44 31.34 -26.96 10.32
C THR A 44 30.04 -26.09 10.46
N ALA A 45 29.36 -26.23 11.61
CA ALA A 45 28.16 -25.43 11.91
C ALA A 45 28.48 -23.93 11.97
N ARG A 46 29.60 -23.53 12.54
CA ARG A 46 30.06 -22.12 12.57
C ARG A 46 30.38 -21.59 11.17
N ILE A 47 31.09 -22.40 10.36
CA ILE A 47 31.40 -22.05 8.96
C ILE A 47 30.11 -21.90 8.16
N ARG A 48 29.18 -22.85 8.29
CA ARG A 48 27.85 -22.79 7.63
C ARG A 48 27.10 -21.53 7.99
N SER A 49 27.03 -21.17 9.28
CA SER A 49 26.35 -19.94 9.72
C SER A 49 26.97 -18.66 9.14
N LYS A 50 28.32 -18.60 9.11
CA LYS A 50 29.06 -17.47 8.50
C LYS A 50 28.80 -17.36 7.00
N LEU A 51 28.84 -18.49 6.30
CA LEU A 51 28.57 -18.52 4.85
C LEU A 51 27.09 -18.26 4.53
N GLN A 52 26.15 -18.71 5.39
CA GLN A 52 24.74 -18.38 5.26
C GLN A 52 24.54 -16.86 5.29
N ALA A 53 25.08 -16.17 6.29
CA ALA A 53 24.99 -14.71 6.38
C ALA A 53 25.61 -13.98 5.17
N ALA A 54 26.71 -14.53 4.62
CA ALA A 54 27.35 -13.97 3.43
C ALA A 54 26.48 -14.17 2.16
N VAL A 55 25.89 -15.35 1.97
CA VAL A 55 25.00 -15.66 0.85
C VAL A 55 23.74 -14.81 0.96
N ASP A 56 23.13 -14.67 2.16
CA ASP A 56 21.95 -13.84 2.38
C ASP A 56 22.23 -12.38 2.02
N SER A 57 23.37 -11.83 2.50
CA SER A 57 23.74 -10.45 2.17
C SER A 57 24.05 -10.25 0.68
N GLY A 58 24.69 -11.23 0.05
CA GLY A 58 25.03 -11.21 -1.36
C GLY A 58 23.79 -11.26 -2.26
N VAL A 59 22.83 -12.12 -1.95
CA VAL A 59 21.57 -12.26 -2.68
C VAL A 59 20.71 -11.01 -2.51
N LEU A 60 20.65 -10.44 -1.30
CA LEU A 60 19.94 -9.20 -1.05
C LEU A 60 20.57 -8.02 -1.80
N ALA A 61 21.91 -7.89 -1.77
CA ALA A 61 22.62 -6.87 -2.52
C ALA A 61 22.43 -7.02 -4.03
N ALA A 62 22.45 -8.26 -4.55
CA ALA A 62 22.17 -8.53 -5.96
C ALA A 62 20.73 -8.19 -6.34
N ALA A 63 19.76 -8.42 -5.45
CA ALA A 63 18.37 -8.04 -5.66
C ALA A 63 18.20 -6.52 -5.71
N LEU A 64 18.86 -5.77 -4.83
CA LEU A 64 18.83 -4.31 -4.80
C LEU A 64 19.51 -3.67 -6.04
N SER A 65 20.56 -4.30 -6.56
CA SER A 65 21.34 -3.80 -7.71
C SER A 65 21.01 -4.51 -9.03
N PHE A 66 19.91 -5.25 -9.09
CA PHE A 66 19.59 -6.15 -10.22
C PHE A 66 19.66 -5.49 -11.60
N TYR A 67 19.26 -4.22 -11.70
CA TYR A 67 19.25 -3.47 -12.95
C TYR A 67 20.56 -2.72 -13.25
N THR A 68 21.45 -2.60 -12.27
CA THR A 68 22.69 -1.83 -12.38
C THR A 68 23.93 -2.67 -12.35
N ALA A 69 23.86 -3.93 -11.87
CA ALA A 69 24.99 -4.83 -11.77
C ALA A 69 24.62 -6.28 -12.09
N ASN A 70 25.61 -7.07 -12.51
CA ASN A 70 25.43 -8.50 -12.70
C ASN A 70 25.30 -9.19 -11.33
N ALA A 71 24.19 -9.93 -11.12
CA ALA A 71 23.94 -10.63 -9.86
C ALA A 71 25.06 -11.61 -9.49
N ASP A 72 25.65 -12.32 -10.47
CA ASP A 72 26.78 -13.23 -10.21
C ASP A 72 27.95 -12.48 -9.57
N THR A 73 28.33 -11.34 -10.18
CA THR A 73 29.43 -10.51 -9.67
C THR A 73 29.14 -9.98 -8.27
N VAL A 74 27.91 -9.56 -8.00
CA VAL A 74 27.52 -9.00 -6.70
C VAL A 74 27.51 -10.09 -5.62
N VAL A 75 26.92 -11.26 -5.89
CA VAL A 75 26.90 -12.37 -4.92
C VAL A 75 28.32 -12.84 -4.63
N HIS A 76 29.15 -13.08 -5.65
CA HIS A 76 30.55 -13.46 -5.46
C HIS A 76 31.32 -12.43 -4.63
N ALA A 77 31.16 -11.13 -4.87
CA ALA A 77 31.84 -10.08 -4.12
C ALA A 77 31.54 -10.13 -2.60
N HIS A 78 30.36 -10.59 -2.22
CA HIS A 78 29.97 -10.77 -0.81
C HIS A 78 30.41 -12.11 -0.22
N VAL A 79 30.29 -13.21 -1.00
CA VAL A 79 30.53 -14.58 -0.52
C VAL A 79 32.03 -14.89 -0.48
N ASP A 80 32.80 -14.55 -1.54
CA ASP A 80 34.20 -14.95 -1.68
C ASP A 80 35.07 -14.46 -0.52
N ARG A 81 34.77 -13.28 0.03
CA ARG A 81 35.47 -12.72 1.21
C ARG A 81 35.22 -13.50 2.50
N SER A 82 34.19 -14.30 2.52
CA SER A 82 33.75 -15.06 3.71
C SER A 82 34.13 -16.53 3.68
N ILE A 83 34.66 -17.03 2.52
CA ILE A 83 35.08 -18.39 2.34
C ILE A 83 36.38 -18.63 3.14
N PRO A 84 36.41 -19.61 4.07
CA PRO A 84 37.63 -19.98 4.79
C PRO A 84 38.64 -20.64 3.85
N ASN A 85 39.92 -20.52 4.18
CA ASN A 85 40.98 -21.22 3.46
C ASN A 85 40.75 -22.73 3.48
N GLY A 86 40.99 -23.40 2.35
CA GLY A 86 40.84 -24.86 2.22
C GLY A 86 39.43 -25.31 1.83
N ILE A 87 38.50 -24.40 1.61
CA ILE A 87 37.16 -24.69 1.06
C ILE A 87 37.06 -24.08 -0.34
N THR A 88 36.68 -24.88 -1.33
CA THR A 88 36.38 -24.43 -2.70
C THR A 88 34.92 -24.72 -3.01
N PRO A 89 33.99 -23.82 -2.60
CA PRO A 89 32.58 -24.04 -2.85
C PRO A 89 32.21 -23.75 -4.28
N THR A 90 31.17 -24.39 -4.77
CA THR A 90 30.47 -24.03 -6.02
C THR A 90 29.29 -23.15 -5.67
N ILE A 91 29.19 -21.98 -6.30
CA ILE A 91 28.07 -21.07 -6.16
C ILE A 91 27.26 -21.11 -7.45
N THR A 92 25.97 -21.42 -7.37
CA THR A 92 25.05 -21.43 -8.50
C THR A 92 24.01 -20.36 -8.26
N ILE A 93 23.80 -19.48 -9.24
CA ILE A 93 22.83 -18.38 -9.17
C ILE A 93 21.76 -18.62 -10.21
N ALA A 94 20.52 -18.81 -9.74
CA ALA A 94 19.34 -18.93 -10.59
C ALA A 94 18.54 -17.65 -10.54
N LYS A 95 18.09 -17.18 -11.69
CA LYS A 95 17.21 -16.02 -11.86
C LYS A 95 15.91 -16.51 -12.47
N THR A 96 14.81 -16.33 -11.79
CA THR A 96 13.47 -16.68 -12.27
C THR A 96 12.50 -15.57 -11.92
N ASP A 97 11.72 -15.11 -12.90
CA ASP A 97 10.72 -14.05 -12.77
C ASP A 97 11.23 -12.83 -11.96
N ASN A 98 10.92 -12.77 -10.68
CA ASN A 98 11.31 -11.70 -9.77
C ASN A 98 12.20 -12.18 -8.61
N ARG A 99 12.90 -13.34 -8.76
CA ARG A 99 13.69 -13.96 -7.70
C ARG A 99 15.12 -14.21 -8.14
N ILE A 100 16.04 -13.95 -7.21
CA ILE A 100 17.42 -14.41 -7.31
C ILE A 100 17.61 -15.47 -6.21
N THR A 101 18.01 -16.67 -6.63
CA THR A 101 18.35 -17.74 -5.69
C THR A 101 19.81 -18.08 -5.86
N ALA A 102 20.60 -17.96 -4.80
CA ALA A 102 21.97 -18.46 -4.76
C ALA A 102 22.03 -19.73 -3.94
N THR A 103 22.67 -20.76 -4.50
CA THR A 103 22.95 -22.02 -3.82
C THR A 103 24.46 -22.20 -3.77
N LEU A 104 24.99 -22.31 -2.54
CA LEU A 104 26.38 -22.63 -2.28
C LEU A 104 26.48 -24.09 -1.82
N THR A 105 27.33 -24.88 -2.49
CA THR A 105 27.65 -26.25 -2.11
C THR A 105 29.16 -26.39 -1.98
N GLY A 106 29.60 -27.16 -1.00
CA GLY A 106 31.02 -27.38 -0.79
C GLY A 106 31.27 -28.35 0.35
N ASP A 107 32.54 -28.73 0.54
CA ASP A 107 32.97 -29.66 1.55
C ASP A 107 33.89 -28.96 2.54
N VAL A 108 33.57 -29.08 3.84
CA VAL A 108 34.39 -28.55 4.92
C VAL A 108 35.34 -29.65 5.38
N PRO A 109 36.68 -29.49 5.27
CA PRO A 109 37.62 -30.49 5.71
C PRO A 109 37.52 -30.70 7.22
N THR A 110 37.58 -31.96 7.62
CA THR A 110 37.58 -32.39 9.01
C THR A 110 39.01 -32.52 9.53
N THR A 111 39.20 -32.31 10.83
CA THR A 111 40.51 -32.48 11.48
C THR A 111 40.59 -33.81 12.24
N LEU A 112 39.63 -34.04 13.08
CA LEU A 112 39.64 -35.22 14.00
C LEU A 112 38.88 -36.40 13.40
N LEU A 113 37.78 -36.16 12.67
CA LEU A 113 37.05 -37.18 11.91
C LEU A 113 37.88 -37.74 10.75
N GLY A 114 38.85 -36.98 10.23
CA GLY A 114 39.80 -37.46 9.23
C GLY A 114 40.61 -38.69 9.68
N VAL A 115 40.93 -38.80 10.96
CA VAL A 115 41.58 -39.98 11.53
C VAL A 115 40.69 -41.22 11.45
N MET A 116 39.40 -41.05 11.44
CA MET A 116 38.37 -42.10 11.30
C MET A 116 37.96 -42.35 9.82
N GLY A 117 38.63 -41.72 8.86
CA GLY A 117 38.36 -41.90 7.44
C GLY A 117 37.30 -40.97 6.87
N ILE A 118 36.78 -40.03 7.65
CA ILE A 118 35.83 -39.02 7.18
C ILE A 118 36.60 -37.72 6.94
N SER A 119 37.00 -37.46 5.71
CA SER A 119 37.88 -36.33 5.34
C SER A 119 37.19 -34.99 5.24
N SER A 120 35.87 -34.96 5.01
CA SER A 120 35.10 -33.72 4.87
C SER A 120 33.64 -33.90 5.27
N LEU A 121 32.97 -32.78 5.60
CA LEU A 121 31.53 -32.69 5.83
C LEU A 121 30.89 -31.79 4.78
N PRO A 122 29.87 -32.26 4.04
CA PRO A 122 29.22 -31.48 2.99
C PRO A 122 28.36 -30.39 3.63
N ILE A 123 28.40 -29.21 3.00
CA ILE A 123 27.52 -28.12 3.31
C ILE A 123 26.70 -27.73 2.07
N ARG A 124 25.43 -27.40 2.26
CA ARG A 124 24.56 -26.80 1.29
C ARG A 124 23.83 -25.62 1.92
N ILE A 125 23.91 -24.47 1.28
CA ILE A 125 23.33 -23.22 1.71
C ILE A 125 22.52 -22.67 0.54
N THR A 126 21.28 -22.28 0.79
CA THR A 126 20.43 -21.66 -0.23
C THR A 126 19.83 -20.40 0.35
N SER A 127 19.86 -19.33 -0.40
CA SER A 127 19.20 -18.07 -0.08
C SER A 127 18.45 -17.54 -1.30
N THR A 128 17.29 -16.94 -1.07
CA THR A 128 16.46 -16.36 -2.12
C THR A 128 16.02 -14.95 -1.74
N ALA A 129 16.22 -13.99 -2.64
CA ALA A 129 15.63 -12.66 -2.52
C ALA A 129 14.70 -12.38 -3.71
N VAL A 130 13.63 -11.66 -3.43
CA VAL A 130 12.79 -11.07 -4.47
C VAL A 130 13.43 -9.76 -4.90
N TYR A 131 13.61 -9.58 -6.21
CA TYR A 131 14.15 -8.35 -6.75
C TYR A 131 13.13 -7.64 -7.60
N GLY A 132 13.30 -6.34 -7.68
CA GLY A 132 12.46 -5.48 -8.45
C GLY A 132 11.01 -5.62 -7.99
N THR A 133 10.24 -4.68 -8.15
CA THR A 133 8.82 -4.92 -8.09
C THR A 133 8.51 -5.89 -9.21
N GLY A 134 8.20 -7.14 -8.92
CA GLY A 134 7.21 -7.83 -9.73
C GLY A 134 6.15 -6.79 -10.02
N ASN A 135 5.47 -6.84 -11.11
CA ASN A 135 4.48 -5.83 -11.47
C ASN A 135 3.71 -5.34 -10.24
N ALA A 136 3.63 -4.04 -10.06
CA ALA A 136 2.90 -3.42 -8.98
C ALA A 136 1.81 -2.52 -9.53
N GLU A 137 0.63 -2.62 -8.94
CA GLU A 137 -0.49 -1.73 -9.20
C GLU A 137 -0.82 -1.00 -7.91
N VAL A 138 -0.73 0.32 -7.94
CA VAL A 138 -0.93 1.19 -6.78
C VAL A 138 -2.09 2.13 -7.03
N ILE A 139 -3.01 2.21 -6.09
CA ILE A 139 -4.08 3.22 -6.11
C ILE A 139 -3.91 4.18 -4.95
N LEU A 140 -3.94 5.46 -5.26
CA LEU A 140 -4.06 6.54 -4.31
C LEU A 140 -5.54 6.92 -4.18
N VAL A 141 -6.14 6.66 -3.03
CA VAL A 141 -7.49 7.08 -2.65
C VAL A 141 -7.33 8.33 -1.80
N LEU A 142 -7.61 9.48 -2.39
CA LEU A 142 -7.25 10.78 -1.85
C LEU A 142 -8.50 11.60 -1.49
N ASP A 143 -8.58 11.99 -0.25
CA ASP A 143 -9.59 12.91 0.25
C ASP A 143 -9.40 14.30 -0.39
N THR A 144 -10.45 14.78 -1.04
CA THR A 144 -10.50 16.12 -1.62
C THR A 144 -11.74 16.89 -1.13
N THR A 145 -12.17 16.60 0.08
CA THR A 145 -13.32 17.27 0.72
C THR A 145 -13.00 18.71 1.12
N GLY A 146 -14.02 19.49 1.46
CA GLY A 146 -13.87 20.90 1.82
C GLY A 146 -12.89 21.16 2.97
N SER A 147 -12.75 20.22 3.92
CA SER A 147 -11.79 20.29 5.03
C SER A 147 -10.33 20.29 4.58
N MET A 148 -10.05 19.78 3.38
CA MET A 148 -8.72 19.78 2.76
C MET A 148 -8.31 21.14 2.17
N ALA A 149 -9.17 22.15 2.20
CA ALA A 149 -8.88 23.47 1.57
C ALA A 149 -7.61 24.12 2.11
N GLY A 150 -6.99 24.96 1.30
CA GLY A 150 -5.79 25.74 1.65
C GLY A 150 -4.50 24.92 1.65
N SER A 151 -3.71 25.01 2.72
CA SER A 151 -2.40 24.35 2.81
C SER A 151 -2.48 22.82 2.84
N LYS A 152 -3.61 22.23 3.21
CA LYS A 152 -3.77 20.78 3.27
C LYS A 152 -3.79 20.17 1.87
N ILE A 153 -4.61 20.71 0.96
CA ILE A 153 -4.67 20.20 -0.42
C ILE A 153 -3.34 20.40 -1.15
N SER A 154 -2.67 21.54 -0.95
CA SER A 154 -1.34 21.79 -1.52
C SER A 154 -0.28 20.84 -0.97
N GLY A 155 -0.35 20.55 0.32
CA GLY A 155 0.52 19.56 0.98
C GLY A 155 0.28 18.15 0.45
N LEU A 156 -0.97 17.77 0.21
CA LEU A 156 -1.34 16.50 -0.41
C LEU A 156 -0.81 16.40 -1.85
N GLN A 157 -0.99 17.45 -2.65
CA GLN A 157 -0.48 17.48 -4.03
C GLN A 157 1.04 17.25 -4.05
N GLN A 158 1.78 17.92 -3.16
CA GLN A 158 3.23 17.73 -3.07
C GLN A 158 3.57 16.31 -2.62
N ALA A 159 2.97 15.80 -1.54
CA ALA A 159 3.21 14.45 -1.03
C ALA A 159 2.92 13.37 -2.10
N ALA A 160 1.82 13.49 -2.84
CA ALA A 160 1.45 12.56 -3.90
C ALA A 160 2.39 12.65 -5.12
N ASN A 161 2.85 13.84 -5.49
CA ASN A 161 3.83 14.02 -6.56
C ASN A 161 5.20 13.43 -6.19
N ASP A 162 5.64 13.62 -4.95
CA ASP A 162 6.89 13.04 -4.43
C ASP A 162 6.80 11.52 -4.35
N PHE A 163 5.64 10.99 -3.93
CA PHE A 163 5.34 9.56 -3.94
C PHE A 163 5.48 8.95 -5.34
N VAL A 164 4.79 9.54 -6.32
CA VAL A 164 4.87 9.09 -7.72
C VAL A 164 6.31 9.18 -8.22
N THR A 165 7.01 10.26 -7.92
CA THR A 165 8.42 10.47 -8.31
C THR A 165 9.31 9.39 -7.74
N THR A 166 9.15 9.07 -6.46
CA THR A 166 9.93 8.04 -5.76
C THR A 166 9.67 6.66 -6.33
N LEU A 167 8.41 6.29 -6.59
CA LEU A 167 8.08 4.99 -7.17
C LEU A 167 8.64 4.84 -8.59
N PHE A 168 8.58 5.88 -9.41
CA PHE A 168 9.14 5.87 -10.76
C PHE A 168 10.65 6.13 -10.83
N SER A 169 11.35 6.29 -9.70
CA SER A 169 12.82 6.39 -9.68
C SER A 169 13.50 5.04 -9.97
N SER A 170 12.80 3.93 -9.77
CA SER A 170 13.31 2.60 -10.10
C SER A 170 13.46 2.43 -11.62
N PRO A 171 14.60 1.92 -12.12
CA PRO A 171 14.88 1.85 -13.57
C PRO A 171 13.85 1.11 -14.43
N ASN A 172 13.11 0.16 -13.84
CA ASN A 172 12.07 -0.63 -14.57
C ASN A 172 10.64 -0.22 -14.22
N ALA A 173 10.45 0.81 -13.43
CA ALA A 173 9.12 1.23 -12.99
C ALA A 173 8.17 1.47 -14.18
N ALA A 174 8.68 2.05 -15.28
CA ALA A 174 7.88 2.32 -16.47
C ALA A 174 7.22 1.07 -17.08
N ASN A 175 7.80 -0.13 -16.88
CA ASN A 175 7.29 -1.39 -17.43
C ASN A 175 6.52 -2.23 -16.41
N SER A 176 6.77 -2.02 -15.12
CA SER A 176 6.29 -2.90 -14.05
C SER A 176 5.35 -2.21 -13.05
N LEU A 177 5.24 -0.87 -13.12
CA LEU A 177 4.43 -0.09 -12.19
C LEU A 177 3.31 0.62 -12.92
N LYS A 178 2.09 0.46 -12.42
CA LYS A 178 0.96 1.31 -12.79
C LYS A 178 0.40 1.97 -11.54
N ILE A 179 0.04 3.24 -11.65
CA ILE A 179 -0.58 4.00 -10.58
C ILE A 179 -1.92 4.53 -11.08
N GLY A 180 -2.93 4.47 -10.23
CA GLY A 180 -4.22 5.13 -10.43
C GLY A 180 -4.54 6.06 -9.26
N ILE A 181 -5.46 6.99 -9.47
CA ILE A 181 -5.83 7.98 -8.44
C ILE A 181 -7.35 8.05 -8.38
N VAL A 182 -7.88 7.96 -7.18
CA VAL A 182 -9.30 8.14 -6.88
C VAL A 182 -9.44 9.31 -5.91
N PRO A 183 -9.60 10.53 -6.43
CA PRO A 183 -10.04 11.63 -5.58
C PRO A 183 -11.47 11.36 -5.15
N PHE A 184 -11.81 11.62 -3.90
CA PHE A 184 -13.17 11.43 -3.42
C PHE A 184 -13.64 12.58 -2.53
N THR A 185 -14.96 12.76 -2.54
CA THR A 185 -15.72 13.58 -1.60
C THR A 185 -16.84 12.70 -1.02
N ASP A 186 -18.07 13.17 -0.96
CA ASP A 186 -19.26 12.31 -0.76
C ASP A 186 -19.57 11.46 -2.00
N TYR A 187 -19.11 11.84 -3.18
CA TYR A 187 -19.20 11.08 -4.42
C TYR A 187 -17.80 10.85 -5.03
N VAL A 188 -17.74 9.90 -5.95
CA VAL A 188 -16.59 9.70 -6.84
C VAL A 188 -16.97 10.08 -8.25
N ASN A 189 -16.10 10.81 -8.93
CA ASN A 189 -16.24 11.15 -10.33
C ASN A 189 -15.54 10.11 -11.20
N ILE A 190 -16.30 9.40 -12.00
CA ILE A 190 -15.74 8.40 -12.94
C ILE A 190 -15.39 8.98 -14.30
N GLY A 191 -15.84 10.21 -14.56
CA GLY A 191 -15.66 10.91 -15.84
C GLY A 191 -16.86 10.77 -16.79
N THR A 192 -17.16 11.83 -17.50
CA THR A 192 -18.31 11.92 -18.41
C THR A 192 -18.20 11.06 -19.67
N GLN A 193 -17.00 10.54 -19.99
CA GLN A 193 -16.78 9.60 -21.09
C GLN A 193 -17.53 8.27 -20.90
N TYR A 194 -17.98 7.95 -19.69
CA TYR A 194 -18.76 6.75 -19.40
C TYR A 194 -20.28 6.96 -19.47
N ARG A 195 -20.74 8.09 -19.99
CA ARG A 195 -22.19 8.44 -20.12
C ARG A 195 -23.01 7.34 -20.82
N THR A 196 -22.43 6.70 -21.81
CA THR A 196 -23.08 5.66 -22.60
C THR A 196 -22.65 4.24 -22.22
N ALA A 197 -21.88 4.09 -21.14
CA ALA A 197 -21.45 2.79 -20.70
C ALA A 197 -22.62 1.98 -20.13
N SER A 198 -22.77 0.74 -20.54
CA SER A 198 -23.88 -0.13 -20.12
C SER A 198 -23.94 -0.39 -18.61
N TRP A 199 -22.83 -0.19 -17.92
CA TRP A 199 -22.70 -0.34 -16.48
C TRP A 199 -22.96 0.96 -15.67
N VAL A 200 -23.40 2.05 -16.36
CA VAL A 200 -23.88 3.29 -15.74
C VAL A 200 -25.32 3.49 -16.17
N TYR A 201 -26.21 3.82 -15.25
CA TYR A 201 -27.60 4.15 -15.60
C TYR A 201 -27.97 5.55 -15.13
N GLY A 202 -28.92 6.19 -15.83
CA GLY A 202 -29.42 7.52 -15.48
C GLY A 202 -28.50 8.69 -15.86
N ALA A 203 -27.46 8.45 -16.68
CA ALA A 203 -26.49 9.50 -17.06
C ALA A 203 -26.96 10.48 -18.15
N SER A 204 -28.18 10.33 -18.64
CA SER A 204 -28.73 11.23 -19.69
C SER A 204 -29.17 12.55 -19.10
N ASP A 205 -28.69 13.62 -19.69
CA ASP A 205 -29.17 14.97 -19.35
C ASP A 205 -30.60 15.14 -19.82
N TYR A 206 -31.40 15.85 -19.04
CA TYR A 206 -32.76 16.19 -19.40
C TYR A 206 -33.17 17.53 -18.78
N SER A 207 -34.27 18.10 -19.31
CA SER A 207 -34.86 19.32 -18.77
C SER A 207 -36.33 19.10 -18.48
N THR A 208 -36.81 19.68 -17.41
CA THR A 208 -38.24 19.73 -17.08
C THR A 208 -38.70 21.16 -17.04
N THR A 209 -39.87 21.43 -17.62
CA THR A 209 -40.49 22.75 -17.54
C THR A 209 -41.80 22.61 -16.77
N SER A 210 -41.92 23.39 -15.70
CA SER A 210 -43.14 23.48 -14.91
C SER A 210 -43.57 24.89 -14.73
N ASN A 211 -44.88 25.15 -14.74
CA ASN A 211 -45.39 26.46 -14.37
C ASN A 211 -45.25 26.64 -12.86
N GLN A 212 -44.48 27.64 -12.48
CA GLN A 212 -44.33 28.03 -11.09
C GLN A 212 -44.90 29.41 -10.87
N CYS A 213 -45.44 29.65 -9.69
CA CYS A 213 -45.94 30.96 -9.30
C CYS A 213 -45.06 31.49 -8.18
N TRP A 214 -44.71 32.77 -8.29
CA TRP A 214 -43.94 33.50 -7.27
C TRP A 214 -44.52 34.86 -7.05
N ASP A 215 -44.39 35.39 -5.87
CA ASP A 215 -44.81 36.72 -5.54
C ASP A 215 -43.74 37.73 -5.93
N THR A 216 -44.15 38.77 -6.63
CA THR A 216 -43.35 39.96 -6.92
C THR A 216 -43.90 41.15 -6.15
N TYR A 217 -43.05 42.08 -5.82
CA TYR A 217 -43.42 43.31 -5.09
C TYR A 217 -42.99 44.53 -5.91
N PRO A 218 -43.67 44.84 -7.01
CA PRO A 218 -43.26 45.87 -7.94
C PRO A 218 -43.22 47.27 -7.35
N SER A 219 -43.92 47.47 -6.20
CA SER A 219 -43.93 48.74 -5.46
C SER A 219 -43.08 48.71 -4.20
N ALA A 220 -42.10 47.73 -4.09
CA ALA A 220 -41.16 47.73 -3.00
C ALA A 220 -40.28 48.98 -3.01
N THR A 221 -40.17 49.64 -1.86
CA THR A 221 -39.27 50.80 -1.69
C THR A 221 -38.11 50.43 -0.80
N TYR A 222 -36.94 50.86 -1.20
CA TYR A 222 -35.67 50.61 -0.51
C TYR A 222 -35.16 51.95 0.05
N THR A 223 -35.08 52.08 1.37
CA THR A 223 -34.64 53.29 2.04
C THR A 223 -33.47 53.00 2.98
N ASN A 224 -32.79 54.05 3.43
CA ASN A 224 -31.71 53.96 4.41
C ASN A 224 -30.61 52.98 4.04
N PRO A 225 -29.88 53.16 2.95
CA PRO A 225 -28.79 52.27 2.53
C PRO A 225 -27.70 52.22 3.62
N ARG A 226 -27.39 51.02 4.09
CA ARG A 226 -26.36 50.76 5.10
C ARG A 226 -25.32 49.84 4.52
N PRO A 227 -24.11 50.34 4.21
CA PRO A 227 -23.02 49.46 3.81
C PRO A 227 -22.70 48.41 4.90
N ARG A 228 -22.57 47.18 4.52
CA ARG A 228 -22.19 46.05 5.35
C ARG A 228 -21.00 45.36 4.77
N SER A 229 -20.20 44.75 5.64
CA SER A 229 -19.15 43.83 5.25
C SER A 229 -19.19 42.61 6.12
N GLY A 230 -18.82 41.50 5.60
CA GLY A 230 -18.78 40.22 6.32
C GLY A 230 -17.92 39.22 5.59
N THR A 231 -17.85 38.01 6.16
CA THR A 231 -17.14 36.91 5.56
C THR A 231 -18.11 36.12 4.68
N CYS A 232 -17.82 36.08 3.39
CA CYS A 232 -18.45 35.18 2.43
C CYS A 232 -17.51 34.03 2.12
N TYR A 233 -18.06 32.98 1.55
CA TYR A 233 -17.29 31.81 1.16
C TYR A 233 -17.47 31.57 -0.33
N ASN A 234 -16.34 31.33 -1.03
CA ASN A 234 -16.32 30.84 -2.38
C ASN A 234 -15.51 29.53 -2.38
N ASP A 235 -16.16 28.42 -2.73
CA ASP A 235 -15.58 27.08 -2.71
C ASP A 235 -14.90 26.74 -1.35
N GLY A 236 -15.58 27.11 -0.27
CA GLY A 236 -15.07 26.90 1.10
C GLY A 236 -13.99 27.89 1.57
N GLN A 237 -13.50 28.79 0.69
CA GLN A 237 -12.52 29.81 1.06
C GLN A 237 -13.20 31.08 1.53
N PRO A 238 -12.89 31.60 2.73
CA PRO A 238 -13.44 32.84 3.24
C PRO A 238 -12.83 34.04 2.50
N TYR A 239 -13.67 34.95 2.08
CA TYR A 239 -13.25 36.26 1.58
C TYR A 239 -14.14 37.36 2.15
N THR A 240 -13.64 38.59 2.20
CA THR A 240 -14.44 39.73 2.62
C THR A 240 -15.36 40.15 1.50
N CYS A 241 -16.66 40.08 1.73
CA CYS A 241 -17.67 40.62 0.82
C CYS A 241 -18.33 41.85 1.43
N THR A 242 -18.81 42.69 0.58
CA THR A 242 -19.57 43.91 0.95
C THR A 242 -20.92 43.91 0.27
N TRP A 243 -21.94 44.34 1.01
CA TRP A 243 -23.29 44.52 0.49
C TRP A 243 -23.93 45.75 1.14
N THR A 244 -25.04 46.14 0.62
CA THR A 244 -25.80 47.25 1.19
C THR A 244 -27.13 46.73 1.71
N ASP A 245 -27.38 46.90 2.99
CA ASP A 245 -28.69 46.68 3.61
C ASP A 245 -29.57 47.88 3.40
N TYR A 246 -30.86 47.64 3.25
CA TYR A 246 -31.89 48.65 3.11
C TYR A 246 -33.04 48.35 4.07
N ASP A 247 -33.73 49.39 4.50
CA ASP A 247 -35.07 49.23 5.05
C ASP A 247 -36.02 49.01 3.86
N VAL A 248 -36.65 47.82 3.86
CA VAL A 248 -37.52 47.43 2.72
C VAL A 248 -38.98 47.56 3.17
N THR A 249 -39.72 48.38 2.49
CA THR A 249 -41.17 48.40 2.61
C THR A 249 -41.75 47.71 1.39
N LEU A 250 -42.32 46.53 1.57
CA LEU A 250 -42.95 45.77 0.50
C LEU A 250 -44.33 46.36 0.22
N GLY A 251 -44.61 46.60 -1.04
CA GLY A 251 -45.97 46.89 -1.54
C GLY A 251 -46.85 45.64 -1.52
N ALA A 252 -48.01 45.74 -2.17
CA ALA A 252 -48.87 44.59 -2.35
C ALA A 252 -48.14 43.49 -3.21
N ALA A 253 -48.24 42.24 -2.75
CA ALA A 253 -47.73 41.11 -3.55
C ALA A 253 -48.56 40.94 -4.82
N VAL A 254 -47.86 40.80 -5.94
CA VAL A 254 -48.48 40.45 -7.21
C VAL A 254 -47.93 39.07 -7.60
N GLN A 255 -48.81 38.08 -7.60
CA GLN A 255 -48.43 36.75 -8.02
C GLN A 255 -48.22 36.72 -9.54
N GLN A 256 -47.03 36.30 -9.93
CA GLN A 256 -46.70 36.01 -11.33
C GLN A 256 -46.51 34.50 -11.48
N CYS A 257 -46.99 33.97 -12.58
CA CYS A 257 -46.82 32.57 -12.94
C CYS A 257 -46.19 32.46 -14.30
N GLY A 258 -45.27 31.61 -14.46
CA GLY A 258 -44.63 31.35 -15.75
C GLY A 258 -43.86 30.05 -15.79
N PRO A 259 -43.44 29.62 -16.97
CA PRO A 259 -42.65 28.41 -17.14
C PRO A 259 -41.26 28.62 -16.55
N VAL A 260 -40.88 27.73 -15.64
CA VAL A 260 -39.49 27.60 -15.09
C VAL A 260 -38.94 26.30 -15.60
N THR A 261 -37.80 26.37 -16.28
CA THR A 261 -37.07 25.20 -16.79
C THR A 261 -35.93 24.83 -15.82
N ALA A 262 -35.97 23.63 -15.29
CA ALA A 262 -34.86 23.04 -14.55
C ALA A 262 -34.08 22.10 -15.47
N ASN A 263 -32.77 22.25 -15.52
CA ASN A 263 -31.87 21.39 -16.27
C ASN A 263 -31.21 20.42 -15.34
N PHE A 264 -31.14 19.16 -15.75
CA PHE A 264 -30.49 18.07 -15.01
C PHE A 264 -29.34 17.58 -15.87
N THR A 265 -28.09 17.75 -15.34
CA THR A 265 -26.87 17.44 -16.06
C THR A 265 -26.01 16.49 -15.26
N TRP A 266 -25.46 15.47 -15.92
CA TRP A 266 -24.53 14.57 -15.31
C TRP A 266 -23.08 15.00 -15.52
N ASN A 267 -22.32 15.16 -14.44
CA ASN A 267 -20.94 15.64 -14.43
C ASN A 267 -19.92 14.52 -14.17
N GLY A 268 -20.34 13.25 -14.23
CA GLY A 268 -19.45 12.10 -13.98
C GLY A 268 -19.57 11.51 -12.57
N CYS A 269 -20.37 12.13 -11.69
CA CYS A 269 -20.58 11.66 -10.32
C CYS A 269 -21.45 10.40 -10.29
N VAL A 270 -21.09 9.44 -9.45
CA VAL A 270 -21.85 8.21 -9.28
C VAL A 270 -22.19 7.96 -7.82
N GLY A 271 -23.37 7.45 -7.59
CA GLY A 271 -23.85 7.03 -6.28
C GLY A 271 -23.53 5.57 -5.96
N SER A 272 -24.17 5.07 -4.91
CA SER A 272 -24.04 3.69 -4.46
C SER A 272 -25.18 2.82 -4.98
N ARG A 273 -24.88 1.55 -5.15
CA ARG A 273 -25.88 0.49 -5.33
C ARG A 273 -26.42 0.05 -3.97
N ALA A 274 -27.59 -0.55 -3.95
CA ALA A 274 -28.10 -1.14 -2.71
C ALA A 274 -27.27 -2.36 -2.28
N SER A 275 -27.24 -2.63 -0.98
CA SER A 275 -26.58 -3.81 -0.41
C SER A 275 -27.13 -5.11 -1.02
N PRO A 276 -26.27 -6.12 -1.27
CA PRO A 276 -24.84 -6.19 -0.98
C PRO A 276 -23.93 -5.68 -2.11
N LEU A 277 -24.48 -5.10 -3.17
CA LEU A 277 -23.72 -4.68 -4.35
C LEU A 277 -22.83 -3.46 -4.09
N ASP A 278 -23.12 -2.71 -3.04
CA ASP A 278 -22.34 -1.57 -2.55
C ASP A 278 -20.99 -1.94 -1.92
N LEU A 279 -20.76 -3.24 -1.66
CA LEU A 279 -19.53 -3.73 -1.01
C LEU A 279 -18.65 -4.57 -1.95
N GLY A 280 -18.94 -4.59 -3.27
CA GLY A 280 -18.23 -5.42 -4.25
C GLY A 280 -17.55 -4.61 -5.36
N ASP A 281 -16.46 -5.17 -5.88
CA ASP A 281 -15.65 -4.57 -6.95
C ASP A 281 -16.30 -4.65 -8.34
N THR A 282 -17.15 -5.64 -8.56
CA THR A 282 -17.73 -5.92 -9.88
C THR A 282 -18.95 -5.04 -10.17
N VAL A 283 -18.92 -4.36 -11.30
CA VAL A 283 -20.02 -3.55 -11.85
C VAL A 283 -20.27 -3.97 -13.28
N THR A 284 -21.48 -4.39 -13.58
CA THR A 284 -21.86 -4.91 -14.92
C THR A 284 -23.11 -4.23 -15.44
N ALA A 285 -23.46 -4.48 -16.70
CA ALA A 285 -24.71 -4.02 -17.27
C ALA A 285 -25.97 -4.57 -16.56
N ALA A 286 -25.86 -5.77 -15.91
CA ALA A 286 -26.96 -6.34 -15.12
C ALA A 286 -27.11 -5.65 -13.76
N ASN A 287 -26.05 -5.09 -13.23
CA ASN A 287 -25.99 -4.41 -11.92
C ASN A 287 -25.22 -3.09 -12.05
N PRO A 288 -25.75 -2.11 -12.78
CA PRO A 288 -25.06 -0.87 -13.07
C PRO A 288 -24.99 0.04 -11.83
N VAL A 289 -24.08 1.02 -11.87
CA VAL A 289 -24.04 2.11 -10.89
C VAL A 289 -24.96 3.26 -11.30
N PRO A 290 -25.57 3.95 -10.34
CA PRO A 290 -26.40 5.13 -10.63
C PRO A 290 -25.52 6.35 -10.96
N ALA A 291 -25.84 7.05 -12.04
CA ALA A 291 -25.38 8.40 -12.29
C ALA A 291 -26.20 9.37 -11.42
N ILE A 292 -25.53 10.29 -10.74
CA ILE A 292 -26.19 11.31 -9.93
C ILE A 292 -26.05 12.65 -10.65
N LEU A 293 -27.20 13.24 -10.98
CA LEU A 293 -27.28 14.48 -11.74
C LEU A 293 -27.27 15.68 -10.80
N ASN A 294 -26.77 16.81 -11.29
CA ASN A 294 -26.74 18.10 -10.60
C ASN A 294 -25.98 18.09 -9.26
N VAL A 295 -25.10 17.13 -9.05
CA VAL A 295 -24.20 17.10 -7.90
C VAL A 295 -22.78 17.48 -8.32
N GLY A 296 -22.08 18.18 -7.43
CA GLY A 296 -20.65 18.39 -7.53
C GLY A 296 -19.92 17.21 -6.91
N CYS A 297 -18.85 16.78 -7.53
CA CYS A 297 -17.95 15.79 -6.97
C CYS A 297 -16.51 16.12 -7.34
N SER A 298 -15.57 15.36 -6.80
CA SER A 298 -14.14 15.53 -7.03
C SER A 298 -13.75 15.53 -8.53
N ALA A 299 -12.49 15.83 -8.80
CA ALA A 299 -11.93 15.64 -10.14
C ALA A 299 -12.12 14.17 -10.59
N PRO A 300 -12.29 13.90 -11.89
CA PRO A 300 -12.44 12.53 -12.39
C PRO A 300 -11.28 11.64 -11.94
N LEU A 301 -11.56 10.38 -11.59
CA LEU A 301 -10.53 9.40 -11.26
C LEU A 301 -9.54 9.22 -12.43
N GLN A 302 -8.32 8.81 -12.09
CA GLN A 302 -7.30 8.39 -13.04
C GLN A 302 -7.16 6.87 -13.00
N ARG A 303 -7.44 6.22 -14.13
CA ARG A 303 -7.24 4.78 -14.27
C ARG A 303 -5.76 4.41 -14.15
N LEU A 304 -5.47 3.12 -13.91
CA LEU A 304 -4.11 2.60 -13.83
C LEU A 304 -3.29 2.97 -15.07
N THR A 305 -2.20 3.70 -14.87
CA THR A 305 -1.30 4.15 -15.91
C THR A 305 0.16 4.15 -15.44
N ASN A 306 1.08 3.99 -16.39
CA ASN A 306 2.50 4.22 -16.18
C ASN A 306 2.96 5.60 -16.70
N ASP A 307 2.04 6.41 -17.19
CA ASP A 307 2.33 7.78 -17.63
C ASP A 307 2.44 8.72 -16.41
N ARG A 308 3.70 8.99 -16.03
CA ARG A 308 4.03 9.88 -14.92
C ARG A 308 3.49 11.31 -15.11
N ASN A 309 3.45 11.82 -16.36
CA ASN A 309 2.97 13.18 -16.61
C ASN A 309 1.46 13.26 -16.44
N ALA A 310 0.72 12.25 -16.89
CA ALA A 310 -0.72 12.16 -16.67
C ALA A 310 -1.05 12.12 -15.18
N LEU A 311 -0.31 11.34 -14.39
CA LEU A 311 -0.46 11.29 -12.93
C LEU A 311 -0.18 12.64 -12.28
N LYS A 312 0.92 13.30 -12.65
CA LYS A 312 1.27 14.63 -12.14
C LYS A 312 0.18 15.65 -12.45
N THR A 313 -0.28 15.71 -13.70
CA THR A 313 -1.35 16.62 -14.13
C THR A 313 -2.62 16.38 -13.30
N LYS A 314 -2.96 15.12 -13.04
CA LYS A 314 -4.12 14.76 -12.21
C LYS A 314 -3.96 15.25 -10.77
N ILE A 315 -2.79 15.02 -10.15
CA ILE A 315 -2.49 15.44 -8.79
C ILE A 315 -2.51 16.97 -8.66
N ASP A 316 -1.87 17.68 -9.58
CA ASP A 316 -1.81 19.15 -9.58
C ASP A 316 -3.20 19.78 -9.76
N GLY A 317 -4.13 19.07 -10.41
CA GLY A 317 -5.51 19.48 -10.62
C GLY A 317 -6.50 19.10 -9.51
N LEU A 318 -6.04 18.59 -8.37
CA LEU A 318 -6.92 18.28 -7.23
C LEU A 318 -7.40 19.58 -6.57
N VAL A 319 -8.69 19.67 -6.31
CA VAL A 319 -9.34 20.82 -5.65
C VAL A 319 -10.18 20.32 -4.50
N ALA A 320 -10.09 21.02 -3.37
CA ALA A 320 -10.88 20.69 -2.19
C ALA A 320 -12.33 21.21 -2.34
N ASN A 321 -13.31 20.31 -2.19
CA ASN A 321 -14.74 20.61 -2.31
C ASN A 321 -15.59 19.49 -1.67
N GLY A 322 -16.84 19.79 -1.33
CA GLY A 322 -17.84 18.80 -0.92
C GLY A 322 -17.69 18.25 0.48
N ASN A 323 -18.48 17.21 0.77
CA ASN A 323 -18.56 16.54 2.07
C ASN A 323 -17.72 15.25 2.05
N THR A 324 -17.65 14.56 3.19
CA THR A 324 -16.82 13.36 3.35
C THR A 324 -17.67 12.10 3.40
N TYR A 325 -17.44 11.17 2.47
CA TYR A 325 -17.87 9.78 2.57
C TYR A 325 -16.78 8.87 2.01
N ILE A 326 -16.09 8.14 2.89
CA ILE A 326 -14.84 7.43 2.59
C ILE A 326 -15.08 6.14 1.80
N ALA A 327 -16.15 5.38 2.12
CA ALA A 327 -16.40 4.07 1.55
C ALA A 327 -16.42 4.06 0.01
N PRO A 328 -17.06 5.01 -0.71
CA PRO A 328 -17.01 5.07 -2.16
C PRO A 328 -15.60 5.24 -2.72
N GLY A 329 -14.75 6.07 -2.08
CA GLY A 329 -13.37 6.26 -2.48
C GLY A 329 -12.59 4.94 -2.45
N VAL A 330 -12.67 4.21 -1.34
CA VAL A 330 -12.04 2.90 -1.17
C VAL A 330 -12.58 1.88 -2.16
N LEU A 331 -13.90 1.86 -2.36
CA LEU A 331 -14.56 0.92 -3.29
C LEU A 331 -14.14 1.15 -4.75
N TRP A 332 -14.09 2.41 -5.20
CA TRP A 332 -13.61 2.72 -6.54
C TRP A 332 -12.12 2.47 -6.71
N GLY A 333 -11.33 2.63 -5.64
CA GLY A 333 -9.95 2.19 -5.62
C GLY A 333 -9.81 0.67 -5.86
N TRP A 334 -10.65 -0.13 -5.22
CA TRP A 334 -10.70 -1.57 -5.44
C TRP A 334 -11.09 -1.92 -6.88
N ARG A 335 -12.11 -1.25 -7.43
CA ARG A 335 -12.55 -1.45 -8.83
C ARG A 335 -11.47 -1.16 -9.87
N LEU A 336 -10.56 -0.23 -9.57
CA LEU A 336 -9.40 0.05 -10.44
C LEU A 336 -8.31 -1.04 -10.34
N LEU A 337 -8.15 -1.67 -9.18
CA LEU A 337 -7.20 -2.78 -8.98
C LEU A 337 -7.75 -4.13 -9.43
N SER A 338 -9.05 -4.22 -9.66
CA SER A 338 -9.72 -5.47 -10.02
C SER A 338 -9.55 -5.80 -11.50
N PRO A 339 -9.37 -7.09 -11.85
CA PRO A 339 -9.48 -7.56 -13.22
C PRO A 339 -10.94 -7.62 -13.72
N ASN A 340 -11.90 -7.35 -12.85
CA ASN A 340 -13.33 -7.38 -13.15
C ASN A 340 -13.81 -6.05 -13.76
N GLN A 341 -15.00 -6.10 -14.37
CA GLN A 341 -15.66 -4.86 -14.79
C GLN A 341 -15.93 -3.96 -13.57
N PRO A 342 -15.96 -2.62 -13.71
CA PRO A 342 -16.22 -1.89 -14.97
C PRO A 342 -14.99 -1.60 -15.83
N PHE A 343 -13.78 -1.57 -15.27
CA PHE A 343 -12.58 -1.14 -15.99
C PHE A 343 -11.75 -2.30 -16.53
N ALA A 344 -11.63 -3.37 -15.74
CA ALA A 344 -10.81 -4.56 -16.04
C ALA A 344 -9.33 -4.21 -16.32
N ASP A 345 -8.80 -3.17 -15.67
CA ASP A 345 -7.41 -2.70 -15.85
C ASP A 345 -6.43 -3.46 -14.97
N GLY A 346 -6.91 -3.92 -13.82
CA GLY A 346 -6.09 -4.61 -12.85
C GLY A 346 -5.67 -5.98 -13.36
N ALA A 347 -4.44 -6.38 -13.03
CA ALA A 347 -3.97 -7.73 -13.25
C ALA A 347 -4.80 -8.76 -12.45
N ALA A 348 -4.69 -10.03 -12.76
CA ALA A 348 -5.31 -11.08 -11.96
C ALA A 348 -4.80 -11.10 -10.51
N PHE A 349 -5.61 -11.59 -9.57
CA PHE A 349 -5.21 -11.80 -8.17
C PHE A 349 -4.46 -13.14 -8.03
N ASP A 350 -3.39 -13.33 -8.80
CA ASP A 350 -2.60 -14.57 -8.87
C ASP A 350 -1.25 -14.48 -8.12
N GLY A 351 -1.02 -13.39 -7.41
CA GLY A 351 0.21 -13.14 -6.64
C GLY A 351 1.41 -12.65 -7.46
N LYS A 352 1.31 -12.56 -8.79
CA LYS A 352 2.41 -12.08 -9.64
C LYS A 352 2.50 -10.55 -9.67
N THR A 353 1.40 -9.88 -9.40
CA THR A 353 1.32 -8.41 -9.32
C THR A 353 0.93 -8.01 -7.91
N ARG A 354 1.75 -7.20 -7.24
CA ARG A 354 1.38 -6.60 -5.95
C ARG A 354 0.29 -5.56 -6.18
N LYS A 355 -0.77 -5.66 -5.42
CA LYS A 355 -1.86 -4.71 -5.43
C LYS A 355 -1.88 -3.91 -4.15
N ILE A 356 -1.74 -2.61 -4.28
CA ILE A 356 -1.53 -1.71 -3.15
C ILE A 356 -2.54 -0.58 -3.23
N MET A 357 -3.14 -0.26 -2.10
CA MET A 357 -4.03 0.88 -1.94
C MET A 357 -3.53 1.78 -0.82
N VAL A 358 -3.40 3.06 -1.10
CA VAL A 358 -3.08 4.09 -0.10
C VAL A 358 -4.33 4.93 0.09
N VAL A 359 -4.92 4.87 1.27
CA VAL A 359 -6.13 5.63 1.63
C VAL A 359 -5.73 6.79 2.54
N MET A 360 -6.04 8.02 2.17
CA MET A 360 -5.81 9.20 2.98
C MET A 360 -7.08 10.01 3.16
N THR A 361 -7.35 10.43 4.38
CA THR A 361 -8.44 11.37 4.72
C THR A 361 -8.02 12.30 5.87
N ASP A 362 -8.57 13.51 5.88
CA ASP A 362 -8.35 14.50 6.95
C ASP A 362 -9.54 14.65 7.89
N GLY A 363 -10.60 13.83 7.73
CA GLY A 363 -11.80 13.96 8.52
C GLY A 363 -12.64 12.70 8.65
N ALA A 364 -13.67 12.83 9.47
CA ALA A 364 -14.69 11.82 9.67
C ALA A 364 -15.72 11.84 8.52
N ASN A 365 -16.43 10.74 8.33
CA ASN A 365 -17.60 10.72 7.45
C ASN A 365 -18.63 11.76 7.92
N THR A 366 -19.12 12.56 6.99
CA THR A 366 -20.18 13.55 7.22
C THR A 366 -21.44 13.24 6.43
N LYS A 367 -21.32 12.34 5.46
CA LYS A 367 -22.43 11.85 4.64
C LYS A 367 -22.50 10.34 4.67
N SER A 368 -23.67 9.80 4.37
CA SER A 368 -23.95 8.37 4.26
C SER A 368 -24.84 8.09 3.04
N PRO A 369 -24.93 6.83 2.59
CA PRO A 369 -25.82 6.52 1.47
C PRO A 369 -27.30 6.71 1.88
N ASN A 370 -28.04 7.29 0.97
CA ASN A 370 -29.51 7.31 0.92
C ASN A 370 -29.90 6.84 -0.50
N TYR A 371 -29.69 5.58 -0.76
CA TYR A 371 -29.65 4.97 -2.09
C TYR A 371 -30.69 5.51 -3.07
N PRO A 372 -30.28 5.95 -4.29
CA PRO A 372 -28.93 5.82 -4.87
C PRO A 372 -27.95 6.93 -4.46
N ASP A 373 -28.41 7.98 -3.79
CA ASP A 373 -27.66 9.18 -3.42
C ASP A 373 -26.78 8.97 -2.16
N HIS A 374 -25.91 9.94 -1.88
CA HIS A 374 -25.10 10.00 -0.67
C HIS A 374 -25.46 11.22 0.19
N GLU A 375 -26.75 11.54 0.26
CA GLU A 375 -27.24 12.70 1.00
C GLU A 375 -27.65 12.39 2.43
N GLY A 376 -27.56 11.13 2.84
CA GLY A 376 -27.86 10.70 4.19
C GLY A 376 -26.90 11.31 5.24
N GLY A 377 -27.40 11.45 6.47
CA GLY A 377 -26.63 11.94 7.62
C GLY A 377 -26.28 10.87 8.66
N ASP A 378 -26.47 9.58 8.33
CA ASP A 378 -26.15 8.47 9.24
C ASP A 378 -24.65 8.15 9.21
N VAL A 379 -23.89 8.87 10.04
CA VAL A 379 -22.44 8.70 10.19
C VAL A 379 -22.08 7.30 10.69
N ALA A 380 -22.92 6.67 11.50
CA ALA A 380 -22.67 5.32 12.01
C ALA A 380 -22.70 4.30 10.86
N LEU A 381 -23.70 4.39 9.98
CA LEU A 381 -23.78 3.57 8.76
C LEU A 381 -22.59 3.81 7.85
N ALA A 382 -22.18 5.06 7.62
CA ALA A 382 -21.03 5.39 6.79
C ALA A 382 -19.73 4.78 7.34
N ASN A 383 -19.53 4.82 8.65
CA ASN A 383 -18.39 4.22 9.34
C ASN A 383 -18.41 2.68 9.23
N GLU A 384 -19.57 2.07 9.38
CA GLU A 384 -19.76 0.63 9.20
C GLU A 384 -19.41 0.19 7.77
N LEU A 385 -19.92 0.90 6.76
CA LEU A 385 -19.66 0.60 5.35
C LEU A 385 -18.19 0.83 4.98
N THR A 386 -17.55 1.86 5.53
CA THR A 386 -16.11 2.09 5.38
C THR A 386 -15.31 0.90 5.93
N THR A 387 -15.64 0.45 7.13
CA THR A 387 -14.99 -0.71 7.78
C THR A 387 -15.15 -1.98 6.97
N LYS A 388 -16.39 -2.27 6.51
CA LYS A 388 -16.70 -3.45 5.68
C LYS A 388 -15.96 -3.40 4.34
N THR A 389 -15.94 -2.25 3.67
CA THR A 389 -15.23 -2.08 2.41
C THR A 389 -13.73 -2.31 2.57
N CYS A 390 -13.11 -1.74 3.61
CA CYS A 390 -11.70 -2.01 3.92
C CYS A 390 -11.42 -3.51 4.17
N ALA A 391 -12.30 -4.19 4.90
CA ALA A 391 -12.16 -5.62 5.16
C ALA A 391 -12.22 -6.44 3.86
N ASN A 392 -13.17 -6.13 2.98
CA ASN A 392 -13.33 -6.80 1.70
C ASN A 392 -12.13 -6.57 0.77
N VAL A 393 -11.61 -5.34 0.71
CA VAL A 393 -10.39 -4.98 -0.04
C VAL A 393 -9.19 -5.82 0.42
N LYS A 394 -8.99 -5.94 1.73
CA LYS A 394 -7.92 -6.77 2.29
C LYS A 394 -8.13 -8.25 1.99
N SER A 395 -9.35 -8.73 2.09
CA SER A 395 -9.72 -10.13 1.78
C SER A 395 -9.50 -10.48 0.31
N ALA A 396 -9.56 -9.49 -0.59
CA ALA A 396 -9.22 -9.65 -2.00
C ALA A 396 -7.70 -9.72 -2.26
N GLY A 397 -6.87 -9.64 -1.23
CA GLY A 397 -5.41 -9.70 -1.36
C GLY A 397 -4.75 -8.36 -1.71
N ILE A 398 -5.43 -7.25 -1.49
CA ILE A 398 -4.89 -5.90 -1.67
C ILE A 398 -4.22 -5.45 -0.38
N GLU A 399 -2.98 -5.02 -0.47
CA GLU A 399 -2.24 -4.42 0.64
C GLU A 399 -2.68 -2.96 0.83
N VAL A 400 -3.20 -2.63 2.01
CA VAL A 400 -3.74 -1.31 2.32
C VAL A 400 -2.80 -0.57 3.27
N TYR A 401 -2.42 0.63 2.88
CA TYR A 401 -1.85 1.67 3.71
C TYR A 401 -2.92 2.71 4.00
N SER A 402 -2.98 3.21 5.21
CA SER A 402 -3.93 4.25 5.59
C SER A 402 -3.25 5.40 6.31
N VAL A 403 -3.66 6.62 5.99
CA VAL A 403 -3.10 7.86 6.52
C VAL A 403 -4.22 8.72 7.08
N ALA A 404 -4.20 8.96 8.39
CA ALA A 404 -5.02 9.96 9.05
C ALA A 404 -4.27 11.31 9.02
N PHE A 405 -4.78 12.29 8.30
CA PHE A 405 -4.12 13.58 8.16
C PHE A 405 -4.83 14.67 8.95
N SER A 406 -4.20 15.19 9.99
CA SER A 406 -4.82 16.19 10.91
C SER A 406 -6.16 15.75 11.49
N VAL A 407 -6.41 14.45 11.59
CA VAL A 407 -7.64 13.90 12.17
C VAL A 407 -7.56 13.99 13.68
N THR A 408 -8.62 14.50 14.32
CA THR A 408 -8.75 14.53 15.78
C THR A 408 -9.76 13.50 16.31
N ASP A 409 -10.70 13.05 15.47
CA ASP A 409 -11.70 12.05 15.81
C ASP A 409 -11.08 10.66 16.01
N THR A 410 -11.21 10.11 17.21
CA THR A 410 -10.64 8.81 17.57
C THR A 410 -11.35 7.64 16.90
N THR A 411 -12.63 7.79 16.55
CA THR A 411 -13.41 6.75 15.85
C THR A 411 -12.86 6.54 14.46
N ILE A 412 -12.65 7.64 13.71
CA ILE A 412 -12.11 7.53 12.35
C ILE A 412 -10.64 7.09 12.35
N LYS A 413 -9.83 7.53 13.32
CA LYS A 413 -8.47 6.99 13.50
C LYS A 413 -8.48 5.49 13.70
N THR A 414 -9.39 4.96 14.49
CA THR A 414 -9.56 3.52 14.71
C THR A 414 -9.99 2.80 13.44
N ILE A 415 -10.92 3.37 12.68
CA ILE A 415 -11.36 2.82 11.39
C ILE A 415 -10.19 2.76 10.41
N LEU A 416 -9.41 3.83 10.29
CA LEU A 416 -8.24 3.87 9.41
C LEU A 416 -7.14 2.91 9.86
N ALA A 417 -6.86 2.80 11.16
CA ALA A 417 -5.91 1.83 11.69
C ALA A 417 -6.34 0.39 11.38
N ASN A 418 -7.64 0.10 11.48
CA ASN A 418 -8.21 -1.21 11.12
C ASN A 418 -8.28 -1.42 9.59
N CYS A 419 -8.33 -0.36 8.79
CA CYS A 419 -8.27 -0.41 7.33
C CYS A 419 -6.88 -0.84 6.84
N ALA A 420 -5.82 -0.41 7.50
CA ALA A 420 -4.45 -0.85 7.20
C ALA A 420 -4.32 -2.37 7.25
N SER A 421 -3.49 -2.94 6.36
CA SER A 421 -3.28 -4.39 6.29
C SER A 421 -2.56 -4.94 7.51
N VAL A 422 -1.60 -4.18 8.03
CA VAL A 422 -0.86 -4.47 9.27
C VAL A 422 -0.63 -3.16 10.02
N PRO A 423 -0.41 -3.18 11.34
CA PRO A 423 -0.24 -1.94 12.13
C PRO A 423 0.82 -0.96 11.61
N PRO A 424 1.99 -1.38 11.08
CA PRO A 424 2.97 -0.47 10.50
C PRO A 424 2.51 0.28 9.23
N ASN A 425 1.42 -0.15 8.60
CA ASN A 425 0.87 0.49 7.40
C ASN A 425 -0.14 1.61 7.74
N TYR A 426 -0.37 1.89 9.03
CA TYR A 426 -1.16 3.03 9.48
C TYR A 426 -0.25 4.20 9.89
N TYR A 427 -0.58 5.39 9.44
CA TYR A 427 0.13 6.64 9.72
C TYR A 427 -0.82 7.69 10.28
N ASP A 428 -0.47 8.24 11.44
CA ASP A 428 -1.16 9.37 12.05
C ASP A 428 -0.32 10.64 11.81
N SER A 429 -0.66 11.38 10.78
CA SER A 429 0.06 12.55 10.30
C SER A 429 -0.64 13.83 10.78
N THR A 430 -0.02 14.56 11.69
CA THR A 430 -0.63 15.76 12.28
C THR A 430 -0.35 17.02 11.48
N THR A 431 0.74 17.05 10.73
CA THR A 431 1.21 18.18 9.93
C THR A 431 1.39 17.79 8.45
N VAL A 432 1.51 18.79 7.58
CA VAL A 432 1.87 18.57 6.16
C VAL A 432 3.22 17.85 6.04
N SER A 433 4.19 18.17 6.89
CA SER A 433 5.49 17.47 6.91
C SER A 433 5.35 16.00 7.27
N ASP A 434 4.48 15.68 8.24
CA ASP A 434 4.21 14.28 8.62
C ASP A 434 3.53 13.52 7.47
N LEU A 435 2.62 14.19 6.75
CA LEU A 435 1.97 13.61 5.56
C LEU A 435 3.01 13.29 4.47
N GLN A 436 3.90 14.23 4.16
CA GLN A 436 4.98 14.02 3.19
C GLN A 436 5.90 12.87 3.61
N ALA A 437 6.28 12.82 4.91
CA ALA A 437 7.10 11.75 5.45
C ALA A 437 6.41 10.38 5.38
N ALA A 438 5.10 10.32 5.65
CA ALA A 438 4.30 9.10 5.53
C ALA A 438 4.26 8.60 4.09
N PHE A 439 3.95 9.47 3.12
CA PHE A 439 3.93 9.11 1.70
C PHE A 439 5.31 8.64 1.21
N GLN A 440 6.38 9.34 1.61
CA GLN A 440 7.76 8.96 1.27
C GLN A 440 8.12 7.58 1.85
N LYS A 441 7.72 7.31 3.10
CA LYS A 441 7.96 6.02 3.73
C LYS A 441 7.20 4.91 3.04
N ILE A 442 5.92 5.11 2.71
CA ILE A 442 5.11 4.15 1.96
C ILE A 442 5.76 3.87 0.58
N ALA A 443 6.20 4.91 -0.14
CA ALA A 443 6.87 4.72 -1.42
C ALA A 443 8.16 3.90 -1.30
N ASN A 444 8.96 4.15 -0.26
CA ASN A 444 10.16 3.38 0.01
C ASN A 444 9.85 1.92 0.39
N ASP A 445 8.80 1.69 1.19
CA ASP A 445 8.35 0.34 1.57
C ASP A 445 7.86 -0.47 0.36
N ILE A 446 7.20 0.19 -0.59
CA ILE A 446 6.79 -0.42 -1.85
C ILE A 446 8.00 -0.82 -2.70
N ASN A 447 9.04 0.04 -2.73
CA ASN A 447 10.26 -0.20 -3.50
C ASN A 447 11.25 -1.16 -2.83
N ASN A 448 11.08 -1.46 -1.54
CA ASN A 448 12.02 -2.30 -0.80
C ASN A 448 11.98 -3.75 -1.28
N VAL A 449 13.19 -4.33 -1.38
CA VAL A 449 13.39 -5.76 -1.64
C VAL A 449 13.33 -6.54 -0.32
N ARG A 450 12.65 -7.67 -0.29
CA ARG A 450 12.53 -8.54 0.89
C ARG A 450 13.15 -9.90 0.61
N LEU A 451 13.88 -10.44 1.61
CA LEU A 451 14.28 -11.86 1.61
C LEU A 451 13.03 -12.74 1.79
N THR A 452 12.94 -13.80 1.00
CA THR A 452 11.91 -14.82 1.18
C THR A 452 12.55 -16.05 1.84
N ASN A 453 11.96 -16.50 2.92
CA ASN A 453 12.36 -17.75 3.61
C ASN A 453 11.92 -18.98 2.81
#